data_69afcece814c908caede3e5feddedfe7
#
_entry.id   69afcece814c908caede3e5feddedfe7
#
_cell.length_a   1.000
_cell.length_b   1.000
_cell.length_c   1.000
_cell.angle_alpha   90.00
_cell.angle_beta   90.00
_cell.angle_gamma   90.00
#
_symmetry.space_group_name_H-M   'P 1'
#
loop_
_entity.id
_entity.type
_entity.pdbx_description
1 polymer ?
#
loop_
_entity_poly.entity_id
_entity_poly.type
_entity_poly.pdbx_seq_one_letter_code
_entity_poly.pdbx_strand_id
1 'polypeptide(L)'
;LLPAVPKSRRSRAMRRRRSPVPTSSSSGTEQGAAAKLVDRRQARSGDPRKRDPKAGPDARKAQQLLGRTTPRLFTPPLATGHPGPCGCGCALTDETTLGFEAVRFAEQVVLTPLRPWQRWLLIHGLETQPDGTFRFRKLVVLVARQNGKSILSVILSLFFMYVLETRIVLSAAQDLDTAEEIWNDGVNLVTELDDEDMPVRPGLAAFKRNVVLVNGKKALVLTTGERWKVKATNRKAGRGLRGDLIILDELREQQNWFAWAAISKTTNARPNAQIWTFSNAGDITSVVLRHLRMIGHRNLGDPDGVCAAEAEDAAPTEYDLSQAVEDNPELDGMTVEDLAVDVGDVFLAEWSAAPGCSIWDREGWAQSNPSLGYGDLAERTIASDAGTDPEWVFRTEVLCQWPDGALAGVFDPGTWQDTMNVPVESASGVLELAGSDRIVGDVVAAFDVSKDGSRSYIAWAGFRADGLPQARVVAAQPGTDWIGDWLMANAGRIESVSAQERGAPASDILAGLAKRSGFLIPILPIGGADLTATHGRCQSLIRDRKARHDPQPVLDHAAAMAVTKPLGDNEVIDRRRSPVDVAPLVAWEFAL
;
A
#
# COMPACT_ATOMS: atom_id res chain seq x y z
N LEU A 1 27.61 40.84 25.62
CA LEU A 1 26.92 41.67 26.62
C LEU A 1 25.65 40.95 27.07
N LEU A 2 25.78 40.20 28.17
CA LEU A 2 24.68 39.58 28.90
C LEU A 2 24.10 40.60 29.88
N PRO A 3 22.81 40.62 30.13
CA PRO A 3 22.28 41.13 31.39
C PRO A 3 21.75 40.02 32.31
N ALA A 4 21.95 40.30 33.59
CA ALA A 4 21.85 39.47 34.77
C ALA A 4 20.44 38.96 35.11
N VAL A 5 20.45 37.82 35.81
CA VAL A 5 19.35 37.15 36.50
C VAL A 5 18.97 37.90 37.77
N PRO A 6 17.69 38.06 38.13
CA PRO A 6 17.28 38.35 39.51
C PRO A 6 16.85 37.06 40.24
N LYS A 7 17.38 36.91 41.45
CA LYS A 7 17.01 35.93 42.47
C LYS A 7 15.71 36.32 43.20
N SER A 8 15.09 35.28 43.76
CA SER A 8 14.18 35.15 44.90
C SER A 8 12.73 34.84 44.51
N ARG A 9 12.04 33.93 45.15
CA ARG A 9 11.81 33.71 46.59
C ARG A 9 11.36 32.28 46.93
N ARG A 10 11.82 31.82 48.08
CA ARG A 10 11.38 30.64 48.84
C ARG A 10 9.90 30.70 49.24
N SER A 11 9.22 29.57 49.26
CA SER A 11 8.52 28.92 50.40
C SER A 11 7.43 27.99 49.87
N ARG A 12 7.24 26.83 50.28
CA ARG A 12 6.86 26.22 51.55
C ARG A 12 6.60 24.70 51.31
N ALA A 13 7.24 23.93 52.12
CA ALA A 13 6.99 22.49 52.27
C ALA A 13 5.55 22.24 52.73
N MET A 14 4.91 21.19 52.15
CA MET A 14 3.77 20.57 52.79
C MET A 14 3.94 19.04 52.75
N ARG A 15 4.33 18.53 53.93
CA ARG A 15 4.30 17.09 54.29
C ARG A 15 2.86 16.59 54.27
N ARG A 16 2.57 15.47 53.64
CA ARG A 16 1.49 14.55 54.04
C ARG A 16 1.91 13.13 53.70
N ARG A 17 2.28 12.39 54.72
CA ARG A 17 1.59 11.31 55.47
C ARG A 17 1.39 10.07 54.62
N ARG A 18 2.22 9.08 54.95
CA ARG A 18 2.05 7.65 54.69
C ARG A 18 0.84 7.16 55.53
N SER A 19 0.07 6.26 54.98
CA SER A 19 -0.80 5.34 55.72
C SER A 19 -0.73 3.93 55.10
N PRO A 20 -0.94 2.88 55.88
CA PRO A 20 -0.26 1.61 55.71
C PRO A 20 -1.10 0.53 55.01
N VAL A 21 -0.40 -0.48 54.55
CA VAL A 21 -0.90 -1.73 53.99
C VAL A 21 -1.50 -2.58 55.13
N PRO A 22 -2.65 -3.23 54.94
CA PRO A 22 -3.03 -4.36 55.81
C PRO A 22 -2.56 -5.69 55.20
N THR A 23 -1.77 -6.38 55.99
CA THR A 23 -1.52 -7.82 55.94
C THR A 23 -2.74 -8.58 56.45
N SER A 24 -3.17 -9.62 55.73
CA SER A 24 -3.92 -10.71 56.37
C SER A 24 -3.43 -12.05 55.83
N SER A 25 -2.92 -12.84 56.75
CA SER A 25 -2.54 -14.24 56.71
C SER A 25 -3.78 -15.16 56.82
N SER A 26 -3.74 -16.30 56.13
CA SER A 26 -4.20 -17.62 56.61
C SER A 26 -3.83 -18.66 55.57
N SER A 27 -2.85 -19.51 55.77
CA SER A 27 -2.84 -20.87 56.37
C SER A 27 -3.83 -21.84 55.72
N GLY A 28 -3.26 -22.87 55.07
CA GLY A 28 -3.98 -24.06 54.63
C GLY A 28 -3.03 -25.02 53.88
N THR A 29 -2.48 -25.92 54.61
CA THR A 29 -1.76 -27.17 54.32
C THR A 29 -2.43 -28.02 53.25
N GLU A 30 -1.65 -28.71 52.40
CA GLU A 30 -1.30 -30.15 52.42
C GLU A 30 -0.59 -30.55 51.11
N GLN A 31 0.57 -31.14 51.28
CA GLN A 31 1.10 -32.45 50.88
C GLN A 31 0.79 -32.87 49.43
N GLY A 32 1.70 -33.09 48.54
CA GLY A 32 2.79 -34.04 48.56
C GLY A 32 2.92 -34.68 47.21
N ALA A 33 4.06 -34.77 46.67
CA ALA A 33 4.65 -35.92 45.98
C ALA A 33 5.92 -35.52 45.22
N ALA A 34 7.04 -35.87 45.82
CA ALA A 34 8.32 -35.93 45.16
C ALA A 34 8.40 -37.19 44.28
N ALA A 35 8.85 -37.05 43.06
CA ALA A 35 9.31 -38.20 42.26
C ALA A 35 10.62 -37.86 41.55
N LYS A 36 11.64 -38.33 42.21
CA LYS A 36 12.92 -38.90 41.77
C LYS A 36 13.39 -38.67 40.33
N LEU A 37 14.47 -37.90 40.22
CA LEU A 37 15.48 -38.04 39.20
C LEU A 37 16.22 -39.40 39.39
N VAL A 38 16.26 -40.20 38.32
CA VAL A 38 17.15 -41.34 38.20
C VAL A 38 18.16 -41.08 37.10
N ASP A 39 19.37 -40.93 37.55
CA ASP A 39 20.63 -40.92 36.82
C ASP A 39 20.83 -42.30 36.13
N ARG A 40 21.06 -42.34 34.85
CA ARG A 40 21.60 -43.50 34.11
C ARG A 40 22.76 -43.09 33.22
N ARG A 41 23.92 -42.95 33.85
CA ARG A 41 25.19 -43.17 33.17
C ARG A 41 25.36 -44.67 32.98
N GLN A 42 25.41 -45.14 31.75
CA GLN A 42 26.12 -46.35 31.40
C GLN A 42 26.98 -46.13 30.18
N ALA A 43 28.26 -46.26 30.44
CA ALA A 43 29.35 -46.26 29.49
C ALA A 43 29.24 -47.43 28.53
N ARG A 44 29.52 -47.20 27.25
CA ARG A 44 30.07 -48.22 26.34
C ARG A 44 31.35 -47.70 25.73
N SER A 45 32.42 -48.35 26.08
CA SER A 45 33.75 -48.30 25.51
C SER A 45 33.71 -48.71 24.05
N GLY A 46 34.22 -47.87 23.15
CA GLY A 46 34.48 -48.17 21.74
C GLY A 46 35.87 -47.65 21.37
N ASP A 47 36.67 -48.52 20.87
CA ASP A 47 38.07 -48.50 20.45
C ASP A 47 38.58 -47.19 19.82
N PRO A 48 39.71 -46.61 20.26
CA PRO A 48 40.26 -45.37 19.69
C PRO A 48 41.27 -45.64 18.58
N ARG A 49 40.88 -46.23 17.45
CA ARG A 49 41.74 -46.32 16.29
C ARG A 49 40.94 -46.33 14.99
N LYS A 50 40.61 -45.14 14.51
CA LYS A 50 40.52 -44.72 13.11
C LYS A 50 40.07 -43.24 13.03
N ARG A 51 41.03 -42.37 13.23
CA ARG A 51 40.89 -41.00 12.72
C ARG A 51 41.41 -40.99 11.30
N ASP A 52 40.53 -40.76 10.34
CA ASP A 52 40.91 -40.36 9.00
C ASP A 52 41.41 -38.91 9.05
N PRO A 53 42.66 -38.64 8.71
CA PRO A 53 43.20 -37.29 8.69
C PRO A 53 43.09 -36.69 7.31
N LYS A 54 41.89 -36.41 6.80
CA LYS A 54 41.66 -35.56 5.62
C LYS A 54 40.28 -34.94 5.68
N ALA A 55 40.04 -34.12 6.67
CA ALA A 55 39.08 -33.01 6.55
C ALA A 55 39.89 -31.73 6.77
N GLY A 56 40.35 -31.13 5.69
CA GLY A 56 41.03 -29.85 5.73
C GLY A 56 40.07 -28.76 6.22
N PRO A 57 40.60 -27.65 6.77
CA PRO A 57 39.83 -26.51 7.22
C PRO A 57 39.43 -25.65 6.03
N ASP A 58 38.49 -26.14 5.19
CA ASP A 58 37.78 -25.39 4.20
C ASP A 58 36.28 -25.37 4.52
N ALA A 59 35.95 -25.05 5.76
CA ALA A 59 34.68 -24.38 6.01
C ALA A 59 34.85 -22.95 5.44
N ARG A 60 34.60 -22.78 4.14
CA ARG A 60 34.36 -21.45 3.55
C ARG A 60 33.43 -20.74 4.49
N LYS A 61 33.92 -19.70 5.19
CA LYS A 61 33.06 -18.77 5.88
C LYS A 61 32.02 -18.35 4.85
N ALA A 62 30.80 -18.84 4.99
CA ALA A 62 29.71 -18.43 4.12
C ALA A 62 29.70 -16.91 4.17
N GLN A 63 29.95 -16.26 3.05
CA GLN A 63 30.04 -14.82 2.97
C GLN A 63 28.68 -14.28 3.43
N GLN A 64 28.68 -13.48 4.48
CA GLN A 64 27.46 -12.91 5.04
C GLN A 64 26.73 -12.15 3.93
N LEU A 65 25.46 -12.45 3.72
CA LEU A 65 24.63 -11.74 2.77
C LEU A 65 24.35 -10.33 3.31
N LEU A 66 24.67 -9.31 2.52
CA LEU A 66 24.42 -7.91 2.88
C LEU A 66 23.40 -7.29 1.93
N GLY A 67 22.52 -6.49 2.50
CA GLY A 67 21.54 -5.72 1.76
C GLY A 67 22.17 -4.74 0.76
N ARG A 68 21.52 -4.53 -0.36
CA ARG A 68 21.99 -3.64 -1.43
C ARG A 68 21.74 -2.19 -1.05
N THR A 69 22.78 -1.38 -1.03
CA THR A 69 22.71 0.05 -0.72
C THR A 69 21.88 0.81 -1.75
N THR A 70 22.07 0.49 -3.03
CA THR A 70 21.39 1.15 -4.15
C THR A 70 20.07 0.42 -4.46
N PRO A 71 18.98 1.13 -4.66
CA PRO A 71 17.71 0.51 -5.09
C PRO A 71 17.84 -0.16 -6.45
N ARG A 72 16.98 -1.08 -6.76
CA ARG A 72 16.93 -1.73 -8.08
C ARG A 72 16.51 -0.73 -9.17
N LEU A 73 15.52 0.09 -8.85
CA LEU A 73 15.03 1.15 -9.73
C LEU A 73 15.07 2.48 -9.00
N PHE A 74 15.62 3.49 -9.63
CA PHE A 74 15.65 4.84 -9.06
C PHE A 74 15.82 5.92 -10.11
N THR A 75 15.32 7.10 -9.83
CA THR A 75 15.50 8.29 -10.65
C THR A 75 16.97 8.71 -10.61
N PRO A 76 17.70 8.70 -11.75
CA PRO A 76 19.11 9.06 -11.77
C PRO A 76 19.32 10.53 -11.43
N PRO A 77 20.45 10.91 -10.78
CA PRO A 77 20.76 12.31 -10.50
C PRO A 77 21.03 13.11 -11.78
N LEU A 78 20.78 14.41 -11.73
CA LEU A 78 21.14 15.33 -12.83
C LEU A 78 22.65 15.55 -12.92
N ALA A 79 23.34 15.53 -11.77
CA ALA A 79 24.77 15.74 -11.73
C ALA A 79 25.51 14.67 -12.55
N THR A 80 26.29 15.12 -13.53
CA THR A 80 27.12 14.27 -14.38
C THR A 80 28.60 14.61 -14.15
N GLY A 81 29.50 13.65 -14.39
CA GLY A 81 30.94 13.86 -14.25
C GLY A 81 31.63 12.79 -13.43
N HIS A 82 32.68 13.18 -12.72
CA HIS A 82 33.41 12.24 -11.87
C HIS A 82 32.59 11.77 -10.67
N PRO A 83 32.76 10.51 -10.21
CA PRO A 83 32.10 10.01 -9.03
C PRO A 83 32.34 10.92 -7.82
N GLY A 84 31.23 11.30 -7.18
CA GLY A 84 31.22 12.08 -5.95
C GLY A 84 31.42 11.21 -4.68
N PRO A 85 31.34 11.82 -3.50
CA PRO A 85 31.64 11.15 -2.23
C PRO A 85 30.55 10.17 -1.77
N CYS A 86 29.43 10.02 -2.48
CA CYS A 86 28.35 9.09 -2.16
C CYS A 86 28.79 7.62 -2.11
N GLY A 87 29.80 7.24 -2.93
CA GLY A 87 30.27 5.87 -3.02
C GLY A 87 29.45 4.94 -3.93
N CYS A 88 28.34 5.40 -4.50
CA CYS A 88 27.53 4.64 -5.46
C CYS A 88 27.96 4.86 -6.92
N GLY A 89 28.92 5.75 -7.17
CA GLY A 89 29.39 6.13 -8.51
C GLY A 89 28.67 7.34 -9.11
N CYS A 90 27.66 7.93 -8.41
CA CYS A 90 27.04 9.18 -8.85
C CYS A 90 27.96 10.38 -8.67
N ALA A 91 27.66 11.48 -9.38
CA ALA A 91 28.45 12.72 -9.33
C ALA A 91 27.93 13.74 -8.29
N LEU A 92 27.03 13.33 -7.37
CA LEU A 92 26.49 14.23 -6.34
C LEU A 92 27.56 14.68 -5.35
N THR A 93 27.54 15.97 -5.01
CA THR A 93 28.45 16.63 -4.06
C THR A 93 27.66 17.47 -3.07
N ASP A 94 28.33 18.03 -2.06
CA ASP A 94 27.71 18.99 -1.11
C ASP A 94 27.11 20.23 -1.81
N GLU A 95 27.49 20.55 -3.03
CA GLU A 95 26.98 21.68 -3.80
C GLU A 95 25.69 21.34 -4.58
N THR A 96 25.45 20.05 -4.84
CA THR A 96 24.32 19.58 -5.67
C THR A 96 23.26 18.84 -4.88
N THR A 97 23.49 18.61 -3.60
CA THR A 97 22.49 18.01 -2.70
C THR A 97 22.71 18.41 -1.25
N LEU A 98 21.61 18.64 -0.53
CA LEU A 98 21.62 18.81 0.93
C LEU A 98 21.74 17.49 1.69
N GLY A 99 21.76 16.36 0.98
CA GLY A 99 21.77 15.03 1.58
C GLY A 99 23.00 14.72 2.41
N PHE A 100 24.19 15.23 2.03
CA PHE A 100 25.40 15.06 2.83
C PHE A 100 25.30 15.81 4.16
N GLU A 101 24.69 17.00 4.17
CA GLU A 101 24.42 17.75 5.39
C GLU A 101 23.40 17.05 6.28
N ALA A 102 22.34 16.49 5.69
CA ALA A 102 21.35 15.69 6.42
C ALA A 102 21.97 14.45 7.06
N VAL A 103 22.92 13.78 6.38
CA VAL A 103 23.68 12.66 6.94
C VAL A 103 24.55 13.13 8.12
N ARG A 104 25.30 14.22 7.96
CA ARG A 104 26.11 14.79 9.06
C ARG A 104 25.23 15.18 10.26
N PHE A 105 24.10 15.81 10.01
CA PHE A 105 23.14 16.16 11.06
C PHE A 105 22.65 14.91 11.80
N ALA A 106 22.24 13.88 11.08
CA ALA A 106 21.78 12.63 11.70
C ALA A 106 22.85 12.00 12.62
N GLU A 107 24.09 11.91 12.13
CA GLU A 107 25.15 11.19 12.81
C GLU A 107 25.85 12.02 13.92
N GLN A 108 25.96 13.35 13.75
CA GLN A 108 26.71 14.21 14.67
C GLN A 108 25.84 15.00 15.64
N VAL A 109 24.59 15.32 15.27
CA VAL A 109 23.67 16.12 16.09
C VAL A 109 22.59 15.24 16.71
N VAL A 110 21.92 14.42 15.88
CA VAL A 110 20.90 13.49 16.36
C VAL A 110 21.54 12.24 17.01
N LEU A 111 22.83 12.01 16.78
CA LEU A 111 23.59 10.87 17.27
C LEU A 111 22.99 9.52 16.86
N THR A 112 22.44 9.47 15.66
CA THR A 112 21.81 8.30 15.07
C THR A 112 22.62 7.83 13.85
N PRO A 113 23.35 6.71 13.96
CA PRO A 113 24.11 6.18 12.84
C PRO A 113 23.17 5.67 11.75
N LEU A 114 23.38 6.12 10.52
CA LEU A 114 22.57 5.73 9.38
C LEU A 114 23.14 4.50 8.69
N ARG A 115 22.27 3.59 8.28
CA ARG A 115 22.61 2.45 7.42
C ARG A 115 23.01 2.94 6.01
N PRO A 116 23.82 2.19 5.25
CA PRO A 116 24.30 2.65 3.94
C PRO A 116 23.19 3.11 2.99
N TRP A 117 22.07 2.37 2.91
CA TRP A 117 20.95 2.72 2.05
C TRP A 117 20.22 4.00 2.50
N GLN A 118 20.16 4.25 3.81
CA GLN A 118 19.54 5.46 4.36
C GLN A 118 20.38 6.71 4.01
N ARG A 119 21.69 6.60 4.09
CA ARG A 119 22.61 7.64 3.63
C ARG A 119 22.44 7.90 2.14
N TRP A 120 22.40 6.82 1.35
CA TRP A 120 22.18 6.90 -0.09
C TRP A 120 20.86 7.64 -0.40
N LEU A 121 19.78 7.26 0.25
CA LEU A 121 18.46 7.85 0.01
C LEU A 121 18.41 9.35 0.34
N LEU A 122 18.99 9.77 1.46
CA LEU A 122 19.07 11.20 1.80
C LEU A 122 19.88 11.97 0.77
N ILE A 123 21.04 11.43 0.33
CA ILE A 123 21.90 12.08 -0.65
C ILE A 123 21.18 12.27 -1.99
N HIS A 124 20.45 11.27 -2.46
CA HIS A 124 19.75 11.34 -3.75
C HIS A 124 18.41 12.08 -3.67
N GLY A 125 17.65 11.90 -2.60
CA GLY A 125 16.33 12.51 -2.44
C GLY A 125 16.35 14.01 -2.15
N LEU A 126 17.45 14.52 -1.59
CA LEU A 126 17.63 15.96 -1.29
C LEU A 126 18.49 16.66 -2.35
N GLU A 127 18.55 16.14 -3.59
CA GLU A 127 19.19 16.78 -4.71
C GLU A 127 18.58 18.15 -4.99
N THR A 128 19.42 19.15 -5.29
CA THR A 128 19.01 20.52 -5.54
C THR A 128 19.27 20.93 -6.99
N GLN A 129 18.48 21.88 -7.47
CA GLN A 129 18.68 22.56 -8.74
C GLN A 129 19.71 23.70 -8.58
N PRO A 130 20.21 24.24 -9.69
CA PRO A 130 21.20 25.35 -9.64
C PRO A 130 20.69 26.62 -8.93
N ASP A 131 19.38 26.81 -8.82
CA ASP A 131 18.77 27.93 -8.11
C ASP A 131 18.60 27.67 -6.59
N GLY A 132 19.03 26.51 -6.11
CA GLY A 132 18.95 26.10 -4.71
C GLY A 132 17.60 25.50 -4.30
N THR A 133 16.65 25.35 -5.21
CA THR A 133 15.40 24.64 -4.93
C THR A 133 15.60 23.13 -5.00
N PHE A 134 14.75 22.36 -4.28
CA PHE A 134 14.76 20.92 -4.43
C PHE A 134 14.34 20.51 -5.84
N ARG A 135 15.06 19.54 -6.40
CA ARG A 135 14.72 18.95 -7.69
C ARG A 135 13.40 18.23 -7.65
N PHE A 136 13.12 17.51 -6.57
CA PHE A 136 11.95 16.65 -6.44
C PHE A 136 10.97 17.21 -5.43
N ARG A 137 9.71 17.30 -5.83
CA ARG A 137 8.62 17.68 -4.94
C ARG A 137 7.91 16.47 -4.32
N LYS A 138 7.95 15.33 -4.99
CA LYS A 138 7.30 14.09 -4.56
C LYS A 138 8.30 12.96 -4.64
N LEU A 139 8.50 12.28 -3.52
CA LEU A 139 9.47 11.21 -3.41
C LEU A 139 8.75 9.92 -2.99
N VAL A 140 8.90 8.90 -3.82
CA VAL A 140 8.28 7.58 -3.63
C VAL A 140 9.37 6.59 -3.27
N VAL A 141 9.33 6.11 -2.03
CA VAL A 141 10.31 5.19 -1.48
C VAL A 141 9.62 3.87 -1.19
N LEU A 142 9.97 2.87 -1.98
CA LEU A 142 9.48 1.50 -1.84
C LEU A 142 10.58 0.61 -1.31
N VAL A 143 10.36 0.01 -0.15
CA VAL A 143 11.29 -0.89 0.51
C VAL A 143 10.54 -1.84 1.44
N ALA A 144 10.97 -3.09 1.54
CA ALA A 144 10.36 -4.11 2.38
C ALA A 144 10.20 -3.66 3.85
N ARG A 145 9.33 -4.35 4.59
CA ARG A 145 9.13 -4.08 6.02
C ARG A 145 10.42 -4.26 6.83
N GLN A 146 10.48 -3.67 8.03
CA GLN A 146 11.59 -3.78 8.99
C GLN A 146 12.96 -3.27 8.49
N ASN A 147 12.99 -2.49 7.42
CA ASN A 147 14.22 -1.88 6.91
C ASN A 147 14.60 -0.55 7.59
N GLY A 148 13.77 -0.01 8.50
CA GLY A 148 14.05 1.24 9.23
C GLY A 148 13.62 2.50 8.47
N LYS A 149 12.44 2.48 7.84
CA LYS A 149 11.80 3.65 7.22
C LYS A 149 11.51 4.75 8.24
N SER A 150 11.00 4.38 9.41
CA SER A 150 10.54 5.33 10.45
C SER A 150 11.66 6.26 10.93
N ILE A 151 12.88 5.75 11.10
CA ILE A 151 14.00 6.61 11.51
C ILE A 151 14.36 7.66 10.46
N LEU A 152 14.20 7.36 9.16
CA LEU A 152 14.38 8.35 8.10
C LEU A 152 13.34 9.46 8.18
N SER A 153 12.08 9.09 8.45
CA SER A 153 10.99 10.05 8.68
C SER A 153 11.30 11.01 9.83
N VAL A 154 11.85 10.48 10.92
CA VAL A 154 12.30 11.29 12.07
C VAL A 154 13.46 12.21 11.68
N ILE A 155 14.51 11.69 11.04
CA ILE A 155 15.69 12.47 10.65
C ILE A 155 15.31 13.59 9.68
N LEU A 156 14.50 13.30 8.65
CA LEU A 156 14.00 14.30 7.72
C LEU A 156 13.22 15.40 8.44
N SER A 157 12.31 15.02 9.34
CA SER A 157 11.51 15.97 10.11
C SER A 157 12.38 16.91 10.96
N LEU A 158 13.35 16.34 11.67
CA LEU A 158 14.28 17.15 12.48
C LEU A 158 15.23 17.98 11.61
N PHE A 159 15.74 17.44 10.51
CA PHE A 159 16.61 18.18 9.58
C PHE A 159 15.90 19.40 8.99
N PHE A 160 14.67 19.24 8.53
CA PHE A 160 13.88 20.35 8.00
C PHE A 160 13.58 21.40 9.05
N MET A 161 13.34 21.01 10.31
CA MET A 161 13.08 21.96 11.39
C MET A 161 14.34 22.68 11.88
N TYR A 162 15.42 21.95 12.13
CA TYR A 162 16.59 22.48 12.84
C TYR A 162 17.65 23.07 11.92
N VAL A 163 17.73 22.60 10.68
CA VAL A 163 18.75 23.03 9.71
C VAL A 163 18.15 23.90 8.62
N LEU A 164 17.02 23.47 8.03
CA LEU A 164 16.37 24.23 6.97
C LEU A 164 15.38 25.27 7.51
N GLU A 165 15.14 25.31 8.83
CA GLU A 165 14.28 26.27 9.52
C GLU A 165 12.87 26.38 8.88
N THR A 166 12.34 25.24 8.41
CA THR A 166 11.04 25.20 7.75
C THR A 166 9.91 25.27 8.75
N ARG A 167 8.90 26.08 8.47
CA ARG A 167 7.87 26.44 9.47
C ARG A 167 6.99 25.27 9.89
N ILE A 168 6.64 24.38 8.95
CA ILE A 168 5.68 23.32 9.22
C ILE A 168 6.16 22.01 8.58
N VAL A 169 6.44 21.06 9.45
CA VAL A 169 6.60 19.64 9.11
C VAL A 169 5.32 18.91 9.48
N LEU A 170 4.82 18.06 8.60
CA LEU A 170 3.61 17.27 8.79
C LEU A 170 3.91 15.80 8.59
N SER A 171 3.74 14.98 9.63
CA SER A 171 3.68 13.52 9.50
C SER A 171 2.23 13.07 9.44
N ALA A 172 1.91 12.22 8.46
CA ALA A 172 0.59 11.67 8.30
C ALA A 172 0.66 10.19 7.90
N ALA A 173 -0.31 9.42 8.39
CA ALA A 173 -0.56 8.03 8.01
C ALA A 173 -2.07 7.82 7.95
N GLN A 174 -2.51 6.66 7.46
CA GLN A 174 -3.95 6.36 7.37
C GLN A 174 -4.61 6.42 8.74
N ASP A 175 -3.99 5.84 9.75
CA ASP A 175 -4.41 6.01 11.12
C ASP A 175 -3.49 6.98 11.88
N LEU A 176 -4.06 7.58 12.91
CA LEU A 176 -3.36 8.58 13.71
C LEU A 176 -2.27 7.93 14.58
N ASP A 177 -2.48 6.72 15.04
CA ASP A 177 -1.58 6.02 15.98
C ASP A 177 -0.25 5.72 15.30
N THR A 178 -0.26 5.23 14.06
CA THR A 178 0.95 5.02 13.25
C THR A 178 1.73 6.32 13.01
N ALA A 179 1.04 7.40 12.67
CA ALA A 179 1.69 8.70 12.50
C ALA A 179 2.25 9.26 13.81
N GLU A 180 1.61 8.95 14.94
CA GLU A 180 2.03 9.35 16.28
C GLU A 180 3.24 8.57 16.78
N GLU A 181 3.42 7.32 16.40
CA GLU A 181 4.61 6.52 16.75
C GLU A 181 5.89 7.19 16.23
N ILE A 182 5.93 7.53 14.93
CA ILE A 182 7.08 8.22 14.33
C ILE A 182 7.34 9.57 15.01
N TRP A 183 6.28 10.32 15.30
CA TRP A 183 6.41 11.61 15.98
C TRP A 183 6.92 11.43 17.41
N ASN A 184 6.42 10.43 18.16
CA ASN A 184 6.87 10.12 19.50
C ASN A 184 8.37 9.77 19.53
N ASP A 185 8.85 8.98 18.56
CA ASP A 185 10.27 8.68 18.43
C ASP A 185 11.11 9.96 18.27
N GLY A 186 10.66 10.87 17.40
CA GLY A 186 11.33 12.15 17.23
C GLY A 186 11.30 13.03 18.49
N VAL A 187 10.17 13.08 19.20
CA VAL A 187 10.06 13.79 20.48
C VAL A 187 10.98 13.18 21.53
N ASN A 188 11.05 11.85 21.60
CA ASN A 188 11.94 11.16 22.53
C ASN A 188 13.41 11.53 22.27
N LEU A 189 13.85 11.53 21.00
CA LEU A 189 15.21 11.97 20.66
C LEU A 189 15.52 13.41 21.10
N VAL A 190 14.55 14.31 21.05
CA VAL A 190 14.71 15.71 21.44
C VAL A 190 14.64 15.90 22.97
N THR A 191 13.96 15.01 23.70
CA THR A 191 13.66 15.17 25.13
C THR A 191 14.43 14.20 26.03
N GLU A 192 15.16 13.25 25.46
CA GLU A 192 15.89 12.24 26.19
C GLU A 192 16.94 12.85 27.11
N LEU A 193 16.96 12.38 28.35
CA LEU A 193 17.91 12.75 29.38
C LEU A 193 18.77 11.55 29.74
N ASP A 194 20.01 11.78 30.11
CA ASP A 194 20.91 10.77 30.66
C ASP A 194 20.65 10.52 32.15
N ASP A 195 21.47 9.67 32.78
CA ASP A 195 21.35 9.31 34.18
C ASP A 195 21.62 10.49 35.17
N GLU A 196 22.18 11.60 34.66
CA GLU A 196 22.45 12.83 35.39
C GLU A 196 21.40 13.92 35.11
N ASP A 197 20.27 13.56 34.50
CA ASP A 197 19.20 14.47 34.06
C ASP A 197 19.67 15.53 33.04
N MET A 198 20.75 15.27 32.30
CA MET A 198 21.23 16.16 31.23
C MET A 198 20.72 15.69 29.86
N PRO A 199 20.42 16.65 28.95
CA PRO A 199 19.99 16.27 27.61
C PRO A 199 21.04 15.44 26.87
N VAL A 200 20.68 14.25 26.42
CA VAL A 200 21.54 13.38 25.60
C VAL A 200 21.93 14.10 24.29
N ARG A 201 21.02 14.95 23.78
CA ARG A 201 21.22 15.74 22.56
C ARG A 201 21.05 17.23 22.86
N PRO A 202 22.04 17.88 23.49
CA PRO A 202 21.92 19.26 23.94
C PRO A 202 21.63 20.24 22.79
N GLY A 203 22.14 19.98 21.60
CA GLY A 203 21.88 20.80 20.40
C GLY A 203 20.42 20.79 19.98
N LEU A 204 19.70 19.67 20.17
CA LEU A 204 18.26 19.59 19.89
C LEU A 204 17.43 20.15 21.04
N ALA A 205 17.77 19.78 22.27
CA ALA A 205 17.04 20.17 23.47
C ALA A 205 17.03 21.69 23.68
N ALA A 206 18.11 22.39 23.35
CA ALA A 206 18.25 23.83 23.51
C ALA A 206 17.22 24.65 22.72
N PHE A 207 16.79 24.16 21.57
CA PHE A 207 15.79 24.82 20.73
C PHE A 207 14.37 24.34 20.98
N LYS A 208 14.14 23.32 21.81
CA LYS A 208 12.80 22.88 22.15
C LYS A 208 12.07 23.91 23.01
N ARG A 209 10.96 24.42 22.50
CA ARG A 209 10.06 25.32 23.24
C ARG A 209 8.99 24.54 24.00
N ASN A 210 8.27 23.67 23.30
CA ASN A 210 7.12 22.96 23.86
C ASN A 210 6.82 21.66 23.10
N VAL A 211 6.28 20.68 23.82
CA VAL A 211 5.67 19.47 23.26
C VAL A 211 4.19 19.48 23.63
N VAL A 212 3.32 19.58 22.62
CA VAL A 212 1.86 19.57 22.79
C VAL A 212 1.38 18.11 22.65
N LEU A 213 0.81 17.55 23.71
CA LEU A 213 0.36 16.16 23.78
C LEU A 213 -1.16 15.97 23.62
N VAL A 214 -1.89 17.05 23.30
CA VAL A 214 -3.34 17.00 23.16
C VAL A 214 -3.74 16.20 21.92
N ASN A 215 -4.62 15.22 22.09
CA ASN A 215 -5.11 14.38 21.00
C ASN A 215 -5.61 15.22 19.81
N GLY A 216 -5.19 14.85 18.61
CA GLY A 216 -5.50 15.56 17.37
C GLY A 216 -4.80 16.92 17.19
N LYS A 217 -3.98 17.36 18.18
CA LYS A 217 -3.20 18.60 18.14
C LYS A 217 -1.74 18.41 18.53
N LYS A 218 -1.23 17.16 18.53
CA LYS A 218 0.16 16.88 18.87
C LYS A 218 1.11 17.70 18.01
N ALA A 219 2.09 18.32 18.65
CA ALA A 219 3.10 19.12 17.97
C ALA A 219 4.38 19.24 18.80
N LEU A 220 5.53 19.10 18.17
CA LEU A 220 6.81 19.59 18.65
C LEU A 220 7.00 21.02 18.16
N VAL A 221 7.31 21.95 19.05
CA VAL A 221 7.46 23.38 18.72
C VAL A 221 8.85 23.84 19.15
N LEU A 222 9.60 24.47 18.24
CA LEU A 222 10.89 25.07 18.53
C LEU A 222 10.76 26.51 19.01
N THR A 223 11.81 27.03 19.62
CA THR A 223 11.89 28.42 20.12
C THR A 223 11.85 29.42 18.98
N THR A 224 12.33 29.07 17.83
CA THR A 224 12.35 29.82 16.57
C THR A 224 11.01 29.81 15.84
N GLY A 225 10.10 28.88 16.20
CA GLY A 225 8.71 28.87 15.74
C GLY A 225 8.32 27.73 14.82
N GLU A 226 9.25 26.88 14.42
CA GLU A 226 9.01 25.68 13.62
C GLU A 226 8.13 24.70 14.38
N ARG A 227 7.34 23.92 13.62
CA ARG A 227 6.37 22.99 14.20
C ARG A 227 6.33 21.68 13.43
N TRP A 228 6.53 20.60 14.13
CA TRP A 228 6.23 19.27 13.61
C TRP A 228 4.88 18.80 14.15
N LYS A 229 3.92 18.58 13.26
CA LYS A 229 2.55 18.19 13.56
C LYS A 229 2.24 16.80 13.05
N VAL A 230 1.29 16.14 13.70
CA VAL A 230 0.78 14.82 13.30
C VAL A 230 -0.67 14.93 12.84
N LYS A 231 -1.03 14.20 11.80
CA LYS A 231 -2.39 14.13 11.26
C LYS A 231 -2.70 12.72 10.75
N ALA A 232 -3.95 12.28 10.95
CA ALA A 232 -4.46 11.16 10.16
C ALA A 232 -4.80 11.62 8.75
N THR A 233 -4.54 10.79 7.73
CA THR A 233 -4.94 11.03 6.34
C THR A 233 -6.41 10.73 6.15
N ASN A 234 -7.28 11.52 6.76
CA ASN A 234 -8.71 11.42 6.55
C ASN A 234 -9.22 12.58 5.68
N ARG A 235 -10.50 12.52 5.28
CA ARG A 235 -11.17 13.52 4.43
C ARG A 235 -11.01 14.98 4.88
N LYS A 236 -10.61 15.22 6.13
CA LYS A 236 -10.39 16.56 6.70
C LYS A 236 -8.90 16.88 6.91
N ALA A 237 -8.01 15.96 6.56
CA ALA A 237 -6.57 16.18 6.67
C ALA A 237 -6.14 17.28 5.69
N GLY A 238 -5.27 18.15 6.12
CA GLY A 238 -4.71 19.21 5.25
C GLY A 238 -5.46 20.53 5.22
N ARG A 239 -6.72 20.62 5.67
CA ARG A 239 -7.45 21.90 5.70
C ARG A 239 -6.71 22.96 6.53
N GLY A 240 -6.42 24.11 5.92
CA GLY A 240 -5.76 25.23 6.57
C GLY A 240 -4.29 25.02 6.96
N LEU A 241 -3.64 23.96 6.46
CA LEU A 241 -2.22 23.71 6.67
C LEU A 241 -1.43 24.07 5.41
N ARG A 242 -0.25 24.65 5.62
CA ARG A 242 0.76 24.86 4.57
C ARG A 242 2.01 24.11 5.01
N GLY A 243 2.26 22.94 4.40
CA GLY A 243 3.41 22.10 4.74
C GLY A 243 4.64 22.47 3.93
N ASP A 244 5.78 22.54 4.58
CA ASP A 244 7.09 22.67 3.91
C ASP A 244 7.72 21.28 3.70
N LEU A 245 7.50 20.39 4.66
CA LEU A 245 7.77 18.95 4.52
C LEU A 245 6.52 18.17 4.90
N ILE A 246 6.14 17.21 4.07
CA ILE A 246 5.11 16.24 4.38
C ILE A 246 5.71 14.85 4.29
N ILE A 247 5.48 14.04 5.32
CA ILE A 247 5.87 12.64 5.36
C ILE A 247 4.60 11.81 5.43
N LEU A 248 4.43 10.95 4.44
CA LEU A 248 3.35 9.97 4.38
C LEU A 248 3.92 8.58 4.57
N ASP A 249 3.60 7.95 5.68
CA ASP A 249 3.97 6.54 5.91
C ASP A 249 2.83 5.61 5.51
N GLU A 250 3.19 4.41 5.09
CA GLU A 250 2.29 3.37 4.59
C GLU A 250 1.33 3.87 3.50
N LEU A 251 1.89 4.55 2.46
CA LEU A 251 1.09 5.10 1.37
C LEU A 251 0.24 4.04 0.64
N ARG A 252 0.63 2.76 0.70
CA ARG A 252 -0.14 1.64 0.14
C ARG A 252 -1.55 1.52 0.69
N GLU A 253 -1.79 2.01 1.91
CA GLU A 253 -3.11 1.96 2.55
C GLU A 253 -4.08 3.03 2.02
N GLN A 254 -3.62 3.94 1.14
CA GLN A 254 -4.47 4.96 0.53
C GLN A 254 -5.28 4.38 -0.63
N GLN A 255 -6.52 4.00 -0.36
CA GLN A 255 -7.44 3.35 -1.30
C GLN A 255 -8.23 4.34 -2.17
N ASN A 256 -8.02 5.63 -2.00
CA ASN A 256 -8.69 6.68 -2.78
C ASN A 256 -7.86 7.97 -2.81
N TRP A 257 -8.25 8.87 -3.69
CA TRP A 257 -7.55 10.12 -3.95
C TRP A 257 -7.80 11.23 -2.92
N PHE A 258 -8.79 11.09 -2.03
CA PHE A 258 -9.24 12.19 -1.15
C PHE A 258 -8.15 12.74 -0.25
N ALA A 259 -7.45 11.85 0.44
CA ALA A 259 -6.37 12.24 1.35
C ALA A 259 -5.18 12.84 0.57
N TRP A 260 -4.84 12.25 -0.56
CA TRP A 260 -3.76 12.76 -1.43
C TRP A 260 -4.07 14.15 -1.97
N ALA A 261 -5.28 14.38 -2.51
CA ALA A 261 -5.71 15.69 -3.00
C ALA A 261 -5.62 16.76 -1.91
N ALA A 262 -6.13 16.46 -0.70
CA ALA A 262 -6.06 17.38 0.43
C ALA A 262 -4.62 17.73 0.84
N ILE A 263 -3.71 16.74 0.85
CA ILE A 263 -2.34 16.87 1.31
C ILE A 263 -1.46 17.51 0.25
N SER A 264 -1.53 17.06 -0.99
CA SER A 264 -0.66 17.56 -2.08
C SER A 264 -0.81 19.07 -2.29
N LYS A 265 -2.02 19.60 -2.13
CA LYS A 265 -2.28 21.04 -2.29
C LYS A 265 -1.72 21.89 -1.15
N THR A 266 -1.45 21.33 0.03
CA THR A 266 -0.85 22.09 1.13
C THR A 266 0.56 22.59 0.80
N THR A 267 1.23 21.98 -0.19
CA THR A 267 2.59 22.34 -0.65
C THR A 267 2.61 23.34 -1.79
N ASN A 268 1.49 23.57 -2.52
CA ASN A 268 1.47 24.41 -3.73
C ASN A 268 1.96 25.84 -3.50
N ALA A 269 1.65 26.42 -2.33
CA ALA A 269 2.10 27.77 -1.97
C ALA A 269 3.54 27.82 -1.45
N ARG A 270 4.28 26.72 -1.52
CA ARG A 270 5.64 26.57 -1.02
C ARG A 270 6.57 26.06 -2.13
N PRO A 271 7.37 26.94 -2.75
CA PRO A 271 8.22 26.55 -3.89
C PRO A 271 9.18 25.41 -3.57
N ASN A 272 9.69 25.37 -2.34
CA ASN A 272 10.70 24.41 -1.90
C ASN A 272 10.14 23.34 -0.95
N ALA A 273 8.86 22.96 -1.11
CA ALA A 273 8.26 21.92 -0.30
C ALA A 273 8.48 20.53 -0.90
N GLN A 274 8.59 19.54 -0.02
CA GLN A 274 8.69 18.13 -0.42
C GLN A 274 7.60 17.27 0.25
N ILE A 275 7.12 16.27 -0.48
CA ILE A 275 6.28 15.18 0.01
C ILE A 275 7.09 13.88 -0.10
N TRP A 276 7.46 13.32 1.03
CA TRP A 276 8.13 12.04 1.11
C TRP A 276 7.12 10.96 1.44
N THR A 277 7.05 9.94 0.60
CA THR A 277 6.16 8.80 0.81
C THR A 277 6.99 7.55 1.04
N PHE A 278 6.71 6.86 2.14
CA PHE A 278 7.33 5.60 2.49
C PHE A 278 6.30 4.49 2.44
N SER A 279 6.63 3.40 1.77
CA SER A 279 5.76 2.23 1.70
C SER A 279 6.58 0.97 1.41
N ASN A 280 5.99 -0.19 1.60
CA ASN A 280 6.41 -1.37 0.86
C ASN A 280 5.51 -1.54 -0.37
N ALA A 281 5.60 -2.68 -1.07
CA ALA A 281 4.71 -2.94 -2.19
C ALA A 281 3.26 -2.84 -1.74
N GLY A 282 2.45 -2.22 -2.56
CA GLY A 282 1.02 -2.18 -2.41
C GLY A 282 0.34 -3.34 -3.12
N ASP A 283 -0.94 -3.25 -3.14
CA ASP A 283 -1.79 -4.07 -3.96
C ASP A 283 -2.64 -3.17 -4.89
N ILE A 284 -3.60 -3.77 -5.52
CA ILE A 284 -4.45 -3.10 -6.48
C ILE A 284 -5.35 -2.03 -5.85
N THR A 285 -5.61 -2.10 -4.53
CA THR A 285 -6.36 -1.08 -3.79
C THR A 285 -5.52 0.15 -3.46
N SER A 286 -4.21 0.07 -3.64
CA SER A 286 -3.24 1.13 -3.36
C SER A 286 -3.20 2.18 -4.49
N VAL A 287 -4.35 2.76 -4.84
CA VAL A 287 -4.53 3.59 -6.06
C VAL A 287 -3.52 4.73 -6.18
N VAL A 288 -3.26 5.45 -5.10
CA VAL A 288 -2.31 6.58 -5.10
C VAL A 288 -0.88 6.09 -5.30
N LEU A 289 -0.47 5.05 -4.57
CA LEU A 289 0.88 4.49 -4.67
C LEU A 289 1.14 3.90 -6.05
N ARG A 290 0.17 3.18 -6.62
CA ARG A 290 0.24 2.64 -7.99
C ARG A 290 0.48 3.73 -9.01
N HIS A 291 -0.30 4.79 -8.97
CA HIS A 291 -0.16 5.92 -9.89
C HIS A 291 1.22 6.60 -9.78
N LEU A 292 1.68 6.89 -8.57
CA LEU A 292 2.99 7.51 -8.36
C LEU A 292 4.14 6.57 -8.81
N ARG A 293 4.03 5.28 -8.53
CA ARG A 293 4.98 4.26 -9.00
C ARG A 293 5.00 4.20 -10.52
N MET A 294 3.83 4.18 -11.17
CA MET A 294 3.70 4.18 -12.63
C MET A 294 4.41 5.39 -13.25
N ILE A 295 4.24 6.60 -12.68
CA ILE A 295 4.96 7.79 -13.14
C ILE A 295 6.48 7.59 -13.01
N GLY A 296 6.94 7.08 -11.88
CA GLY A 296 8.35 6.78 -11.65
C GLY A 296 8.91 5.77 -12.67
N HIS A 297 8.18 4.68 -12.93
CA HIS A 297 8.55 3.67 -13.94
C HIS A 297 8.57 4.25 -15.36
N ARG A 298 7.58 5.08 -15.72
CA ARG A 298 7.55 5.79 -17.02
C ARG A 298 8.79 6.65 -17.22
N ASN A 299 9.22 7.38 -16.18
CA ASN A 299 10.44 8.20 -16.23
C ASN A 299 11.72 7.38 -16.43
N LEU A 300 11.68 6.10 -16.09
CA LEU A 300 12.79 5.15 -16.26
C LEU A 300 12.70 4.31 -17.54
N GLY A 301 11.73 4.56 -18.40
CA GLY A 301 11.48 3.79 -19.62
C GLY A 301 10.74 2.46 -19.37
N ASP A 302 10.02 2.38 -18.25
CA ASP A 302 9.17 1.25 -17.84
C ASP A 302 9.86 -0.12 -17.82
N PRO A 303 10.92 -0.28 -17.04
CA PRO A 303 11.75 -1.50 -17.07
C PRO A 303 11.02 -2.78 -16.65
N ASP A 304 9.92 -2.69 -15.91
CA ASP A 304 9.13 -3.83 -15.45
C ASP A 304 7.77 -3.96 -16.17
N GLY A 305 7.46 -3.12 -17.17
CA GLY A 305 6.21 -3.14 -17.91
C GLY A 305 4.98 -2.66 -17.12
N VAL A 306 5.21 -1.90 -16.05
CA VAL A 306 4.15 -1.40 -15.14
C VAL A 306 3.18 -0.46 -15.87
N CYS A 307 3.69 0.39 -16.77
CA CYS A 307 2.87 1.35 -17.49
C CYS A 307 1.92 0.69 -18.49
N ALA A 308 2.33 -0.43 -19.09
CA ALA A 308 1.49 -1.16 -20.02
C ALA A 308 0.32 -1.88 -19.31
N ALA A 309 0.55 -2.30 -18.05
CA ALA A 309 -0.46 -3.01 -17.26
C ALA A 309 -1.47 -2.06 -16.57
N GLU A 310 -1.09 -0.80 -16.32
CA GLU A 310 -1.84 0.12 -15.45
C GLU A 310 -2.30 1.41 -16.15
N ALA A 311 -2.12 1.55 -17.47
CA ALA A 311 -2.18 2.82 -18.17
C ALA A 311 -3.55 3.54 -18.12
N GLU A 312 -4.66 2.83 -17.93
CA GLU A 312 -6.00 3.44 -17.95
C GLU A 312 -6.66 3.52 -16.55
N ASP A 313 -6.25 2.68 -15.59
CA ASP A 313 -7.02 2.49 -14.35
C ASP A 313 -6.43 3.21 -13.13
N ALA A 314 -5.17 3.62 -13.17
CA ALA A 314 -4.49 4.22 -12.02
C ALA A 314 -4.51 5.76 -12.00
N ALA A 315 -4.93 6.41 -13.09
CA ALA A 315 -5.03 7.87 -13.13
C ALA A 315 -6.29 8.35 -12.40
N PRO A 316 -6.22 9.51 -11.72
CA PRO A 316 -7.42 10.12 -11.14
C PRO A 316 -8.45 10.44 -12.24
N THR A 317 -9.71 10.25 -11.94
CA THR A 317 -10.83 10.49 -12.84
C THR A 317 -11.62 11.74 -12.41
N GLU A 318 -12.50 12.24 -13.29
CA GLU A 318 -13.43 13.30 -12.93
C GLU A 318 -14.37 12.90 -11.77
N TYR A 319 -14.68 11.62 -11.66
CA TYR A 319 -15.45 11.09 -10.53
C TYR A 319 -14.66 11.20 -9.22
N ASP A 320 -13.39 10.82 -9.21
CA ASP A 320 -12.54 10.97 -8.02
C ASP A 320 -12.43 12.43 -7.59
N LEU A 321 -12.32 13.34 -8.55
CA LEU A 321 -12.29 14.77 -8.29
C LEU A 321 -13.62 15.27 -7.72
N SER A 322 -14.75 14.88 -8.30
CA SER A 322 -16.08 15.29 -7.83
C SER A 322 -16.34 14.84 -6.40
N GLN A 323 -15.97 13.60 -6.07
CA GLN A 323 -16.05 13.09 -4.70
C GLN A 323 -15.09 13.82 -3.76
N ALA A 324 -13.89 14.14 -4.21
CA ALA A 324 -12.94 14.91 -3.42
C ALA A 324 -13.46 16.33 -3.12
N VAL A 325 -14.14 16.97 -4.08
CA VAL A 325 -14.78 18.29 -3.92
C VAL A 325 -15.98 18.24 -2.98
N GLU A 326 -16.86 17.22 -3.10
CA GLU A 326 -17.97 17.01 -2.16
C GLU A 326 -17.48 16.88 -0.71
N ASP A 327 -16.40 16.16 -0.51
CA ASP A 327 -15.80 15.98 0.81
C ASP A 327 -15.00 17.20 1.29
N ASN A 328 -14.45 17.98 0.38
CA ASN A 328 -13.67 19.19 0.66
C ASN A 328 -13.95 20.30 -0.36
N PRO A 329 -14.92 21.16 -0.12
CA PRO A 329 -15.28 22.27 -1.02
C PRO A 329 -14.12 23.26 -1.33
N GLU A 330 -13.01 23.22 -0.59
CA GLU A 330 -11.82 24.03 -0.92
C GLU A 330 -11.11 23.55 -2.20
N LEU A 331 -11.47 22.35 -2.68
CA LEU A 331 -10.99 21.78 -3.94
C LEU A 331 -11.86 22.17 -5.15
N ASP A 332 -12.94 22.91 -4.92
CA ASP A 332 -13.80 23.40 -5.99
C ASP A 332 -13.01 24.26 -6.98
N GLY A 333 -13.21 24.01 -8.26
CA GLY A 333 -12.45 24.66 -9.34
C GLY A 333 -11.12 23.97 -9.70
N MET A 334 -10.78 22.86 -9.06
CA MET A 334 -9.67 21.99 -9.52
C MET A 334 -10.07 21.19 -10.75
N THR A 335 -9.06 20.80 -11.53
CA THR A 335 -9.20 19.88 -12.65
C THR A 335 -8.56 18.52 -12.32
N VAL A 336 -8.86 17.49 -13.12
CA VAL A 336 -8.20 16.18 -13.00
C VAL A 336 -6.69 16.32 -13.20
N GLU A 337 -6.26 17.22 -14.09
CA GLU A 337 -4.85 17.52 -14.33
C GLU A 337 -4.18 18.12 -13.10
N ASP A 338 -4.91 18.85 -12.25
CA ASP A 338 -4.39 19.35 -10.98
C ASP A 338 -4.14 18.24 -9.95
N LEU A 339 -4.85 17.14 -10.04
CA LEU A 339 -4.56 15.92 -9.27
C LEU A 339 -3.39 15.14 -9.89
N ALA A 340 -3.21 15.27 -11.19
CA ALA A 340 -2.10 14.65 -11.90
C ALA A 340 -0.76 15.21 -11.39
N VAL A 341 0.22 14.35 -11.35
CA VAL A 341 1.57 14.68 -10.89
C VAL A 341 2.42 15.05 -12.08
N ASP A 342 3.11 16.21 -12.02
CA ASP A 342 4.10 16.54 -13.05
C ASP A 342 5.19 15.46 -13.07
N VAL A 343 5.41 14.89 -14.24
CA VAL A 343 6.31 13.76 -14.48
C VAL A 343 7.74 14.08 -14.05
N GLY A 344 8.18 15.33 -14.21
CA GLY A 344 9.55 15.78 -13.87
C GLY A 344 9.82 15.86 -12.36
N ASP A 345 8.81 16.00 -11.53
CA ASP A 345 8.91 16.29 -10.10
C ASP A 345 8.94 15.04 -9.20
N VAL A 346 8.85 13.84 -9.80
CA VAL A 346 8.79 12.58 -9.05
C VAL A 346 10.13 11.91 -8.96
N PHE A 347 10.58 11.65 -7.74
CA PHE A 347 11.67 10.75 -7.42
C PHE A 347 11.13 9.36 -7.09
N LEU A 348 11.64 8.33 -7.73
CA LEU A 348 11.41 6.93 -7.37
C LEU A 348 12.68 6.33 -6.79
N ALA A 349 12.56 5.61 -5.68
CA ALA A 349 13.58 4.70 -5.17
C ALA A 349 12.90 3.40 -4.74
N GLU A 350 13.08 2.34 -5.53
CA GLU A 350 12.41 1.07 -5.34
C GLU A 350 13.42 -0.05 -5.06
N TRP A 351 13.49 -0.47 -3.79
CA TRP A 351 14.18 -1.67 -3.34
C TRP A 351 13.20 -2.84 -3.43
N SER A 352 13.15 -3.47 -4.57
CA SER A 352 12.32 -4.64 -4.83
C SER A 352 13.15 -5.75 -5.45
N ALA A 353 12.79 -7.00 -5.20
CA ALA A 353 13.36 -8.12 -5.92
C ALA A 353 12.89 -8.10 -7.39
N ALA A 354 13.67 -8.67 -8.30
CA ALA A 354 13.32 -8.73 -9.71
C ALA A 354 11.99 -9.48 -9.91
N PRO A 355 11.12 -9.03 -10.84
CA PRO A 355 9.91 -9.77 -11.16
C PRO A 355 10.19 -11.22 -11.51
N GLY A 356 9.32 -12.14 -11.06
CA GLY A 356 9.43 -13.56 -11.36
C GLY A 356 10.56 -14.33 -10.66
N CYS A 357 11.36 -13.69 -9.77
CA CYS A 357 12.39 -14.40 -9.01
C CYS A 357 11.77 -15.41 -8.04
N SER A 358 12.55 -16.45 -7.71
CA SER A 358 12.17 -17.40 -6.65
C SER A 358 12.07 -16.71 -5.29
N ILE A 359 11.13 -17.13 -4.44
CA ILE A 359 11.08 -16.69 -3.04
C ILE A 359 12.33 -17.10 -2.24
N TRP A 360 13.12 -18.05 -2.76
CA TRP A 360 14.40 -18.48 -2.19
C TRP A 360 15.61 -17.80 -2.82
N ASP A 361 15.40 -16.79 -3.68
CA ASP A 361 16.48 -16.02 -4.27
C ASP A 361 17.15 -15.10 -3.27
N ARG A 362 18.36 -15.47 -2.84
CA ARG A 362 19.14 -14.69 -1.87
C ARG A 362 19.55 -13.31 -2.37
N GLU A 363 19.77 -13.15 -3.68
CA GLU A 363 20.03 -11.84 -4.27
C GLU A 363 18.77 -10.97 -4.26
N GLY A 364 17.61 -11.55 -4.52
CA GLY A 364 16.32 -10.89 -4.33
C GLY A 364 16.11 -10.43 -2.89
N TRP A 365 16.47 -11.26 -1.89
CA TRP A 365 16.41 -10.87 -0.47
C TRP A 365 17.32 -9.67 -0.19
N ALA A 366 18.56 -9.68 -0.67
CA ALA A 366 19.51 -8.59 -0.48
C ALA A 366 19.04 -7.31 -1.18
N GLN A 367 18.42 -7.44 -2.36
CA GLN A 367 17.97 -6.29 -3.14
C GLN A 367 16.76 -5.59 -2.51
N SER A 368 15.80 -6.34 -1.99
CA SER A 368 14.59 -5.81 -1.37
C SER A 368 14.77 -5.39 0.10
N ASN A 369 15.80 -5.92 0.76
CA ASN A 369 16.09 -5.66 2.17
C ASN A 369 17.45 -4.99 2.36
N PRO A 370 17.57 -3.69 2.08
CA PRO A 370 18.85 -2.99 2.13
C PRO A 370 19.46 -2.90 3.54
N SER A 371 18.68 -3.21 4.58
CA SER A 371 19.15 -3.29 5.97
C SER A 371 19.68 -4.68 6.36
N LEU A 372 19.56 -5.68 5.50
CA LEU A 372 20.02 -7.04 5.76
C LEU A 372 21.50 -7.05 6.10
N GLY A 373 21.83 -7.56 7.28
CA GLY A 373 23.20 -7.64 7.79
C GLY A 373 23.81 -6.33 8.33
N TYR A 374 23.06 -5.22 8.28
CA TYR A 374 23.47 -3.92 8.85
C TYR A 374 22.76 -3.58 10.17
N GLY A 375 22.02 -4.50 10.74
CA GLY A 375 21.28 -4.34 11.98
C GLY A 375 20.66 -5.67 12.41
N ASP A 376 19.47 -5.63 12.95
CA ASP A 376 18.80 -6.81 13.52
C ASP A 376 18.24 -7.77 12.47
N LEU A 377 18.06 -7.29 11.22
CA LEU A 377 17.55 -8.12 10.12
C LEU A 377 18.64 -9.10 9.66
N ALA A 378 18.41 -10.37 9.91
CA ALA A 378 19.33 -11.45 9.59
C ALA A 378 18.77 -12.34 8.47
N GLU A 379 19.65 -12.92 7.65
CA GLU A 379 19.28 -13.85 6.56
C GLU A 379 18.42 -15.03 7.05
N ARG A 380 18.72 -15.56 8.26
CA ARG A 380 17.96 -16.67 8.86
C ARG A 380 16.49 -16.31 9.12
N THR A 381 16.19 -15.03 9.41
CA THR A 381 14.82 -14.56 9.63
C THR A 381 14.06 -14.58 8.32
N ILE A 382 14.65 -14.01 7.27
CA ILE A 382 14.05 -14.02 5.92
C ILE A 382 13.83 -15.45 5.42
N ALA A 383 14.80 -16.35 5.64
CA ALA A 383 14.66 -17.76 5.26
C ALA A 383 13.54 -18.48 6.04
N SER A 384 13.34 -18.10 7.31
CA SER A 384 12.21 -18.61 8.10
C SER A 384 10.88 -18.16 7.52
N ASP A 385 10.76 -16.86 7.23
CA ASP A 385 9.53 -16.27 6.67
C ASP A 385 9.21 -16.87 5.29
N ALA A 386 10.23 -17.08 4.44
CA ALA A 386 10.07 -17.76 3.15
C ALA A 386 9.52 -19.20 3.27
N GLY A 387 9.77 -19.86 4.41
CA GLY A 387 9.27 -21.22 4.68
C GLY A 387 7.92 -21.30 5.38
N THR A 388 7.45 -20.19 5.96
CA THR A 388 6.24 -20.16 6.81
C THR A 388 5.12 -19.31 6.25
N ASP A 389 5.45 -18.24 5.53
CA ASP A 389 4.46 -17.32 5.00
C ASP A 389 3.83 -17.85 3.70
N PRO A 390 2.58 -17.53 3.43
CA PRO A 390 2.04 -17.67 2.09
C PRO A 390 2.90 -16.91 1.08
N GLU A 391 3.13 -17.50 -0.09
CA GLU A 391 4.05 -16.92 -1.09
C GLU A 391 3.73 -15.46 -1.43
N TRP A 392 2.45 -15.12 -1.60
CA TRP A 392 2.04 -13.75 -1.93
C TRP A 392 2.35 -12.76 -0.80
N VAL A 393 2.24 -13.18 0.48
CA VAL A 393 2.61 -12.35 1.64
C VAL A 393 4.11 -12.10 1.62
N PHE A 394 4.91 -13.18 1.46
CA PHE A 394 6.36 -13.06 1.40
C PHE A 394 6.81 -12.16 0.25
N ARG A 395 6.20 -12.30 -0.93
CA ARG A 395 6.49 -11.44 -2.08
C ARG A 395 6.22 -9.97 -1.79
N THR A 396 5.09 -9.65 -1.19
CA THR A 396 4.70 -8.27 -0.89
C THR A 396 5.51 -7.69 0.26
N GLU A 397 5.60 -8.40 1.38
CA GLU A 397 6.14 -7.85 2.62
C GLU A 397 7.67 -7.90 2.69
N VAL A 398 8.28 -8.94 2.10
CA VAL A 398 9.73 -9.20 2.18
C VAL A 398 10.45 -8.92 0.87
N LEU A 399 9.87 -9.27 -0.28
CA LEU A 399 10.48 -9.01 -1.59
C LEU A 399 10.09 -7.65 -2.18
N CYS A 400 9.18 -6.92 -1.55
CA CYS A 400 8.63 -5.66 -2.05
C CYS A 400 8.14 -5.78 -3.50
N GLN A 401 7.58 -6.95 -3.83
CA GLN A 401 7.00 -7.24 -5.14
C GLN A 401 5.50 -6.99 -5.10
N TRP A 402 5.01 -6.37 -6.14
CA TRP A 402 3.59 -6.23 -6.33
C TRP A 402 3.00 -7.58 -6.70
N PRO A 403 1.86 -7.97 -6.14
CA PRO A 403 1.18 -9.17 -6.60
C PRO A 403 0.78 -8.92 -8.06
N ASP A 404 1.46 -9.63 -8.98
CA ASP A 404 1.17 -9.58 -10.41
C ASP A 404 -0.25 -10.10 -10.64
N GLY A 405 -1.23 -9.21 -10.76
CA GLY A 405 -2.62 -9.55 -11.07
C GLY A 405 -3.31 -10.56 -10.15
N ALA A 406 -2.59 -11.05 -9.15
CA ALA A 406 -3.03 -12.07 -8.22
C ALA A 406 -3.27 -11.50 -6.83
N LEU A 407 -4.06 -10.46 -6.71
CA LEU A 407 -5.12 -10.63 -5.72
C LEU A 407 -5.87 -11.86 -6.24
N ALA A 408 -6.01 -12.87 -5.42
CA ALA A 408 -6.97 -13.89 -5.70
C ALA A 408 -8.29 -13.14 -5.85
N GLY A 409 -8.59 -12.72 -7.09
CA GLY A 409 -9.91 -12.29 -7.46
C GLY A 409 -10.85 -13.39 -6.98
N VAL A 410 -12.11 -13.22 -7.16
CA VAL A 410 -13.09 -14.23 -6.75
C VAL A 410 -12.85 -15.62 -7.39
N PHE A 411 -11.90 -15.73 -8.30
CA PHE A 411 -11.51 -16.97 -8.98
C PHE A 411 -10.06 -17.38 -8.64
N ASP A 412 -9.78 -18.68 -8.63
CA ASP A 412 -8.43 -19.19 -8.39
C ASP A 412 -7.44 -18.64 -9.43
N PRO A 413 -6.19 -18.33 -9.04
CA PRO A 413 -5.19 -17.75 -9.92
C PRO A 413 -5.03 -18.52 -11.24
N GLY A 414 -5.05 -17.80 -12.37
CA GLY A 414 -4.92 -18.36 -13.70
C GLY A 414 -6.18 -19.00 -14.29
N THR A 415 -7.16 -19.41 -13.47
CA THR A 415 -8.36 -20.09 -13.98
C THR A 415 -9.26 -19.16 -14.80
N TRP A 416 -9.32 -17.88 -14.46
CA TRP A 416 -10.03 -16.87 -15.24
C TRP A 416 -9.43 -16.75 -16.64
N GLN A 417 -8.12 -16.59 -16.75
CA GLN A 417 -7.41 -16.50 -18.02
C GLN A 417 -7.55 -17.77 -18.86
N ASP A 418 -7.49 -18.97 -18.22
CA ASP A 418 -7.65 -20.26 -18.88
C ASP A 418 -9.05 -20.46 -19.48
N THR A 419 -10.05 -19.74 -19.01
CA THR A 419 -11.43 -19.78 -19.48
C THR A 419 -11.79 -18.66 -20.45
N MET A 420 -10.85 -17.76 -20.72
CA MET A 420 -11.01 -16.67 -21.68
C MET A 420 -10.93 -17.17 -23.11
N ASN A 421 -11.83 -16.70 -23.96
CA ASN A 421 -11.77 -16.94 -25.40
C ASN A 421 -10.59 -16.16 -25.99
N VAL A 422 -9.84 -16.79 -26.89
CA VAL A 422 -8.69 -16.16 -27.56
C VAL A 422 -9.15 -15.56 -28.90
N PRO A 423 -9.13 -14.24 -29.07
CA PRO A 423 -9.44 -13.62 -30.36
C PRO A 423 -8.42 -14.06 -31.42
N VAL A 424 -8.91 -14.31 -32.62
CA VAL A 424 -8.09 -14.64 -33.79
C VAL A 424 -8.09 -13.48 -34.77
N GLU A 425 -6.96 -13.25 -35.42
CA GLU A 425 -6.88 -12.20 -36.45
C GLU A 425 -7.63 -12.65 -37.70
N SER A 426 -8.61 -11.84 -38.10
CA SER A 426 -9.37 -12.09 -39.33
C SER A 426 -8.53 -11.73 -40.56
N ALA A 427 -8.99 -12.16 -41.74
CA ALA A 427 -8.34 -11.83 -43.01
C ALA A 427 -8.25 -10.30 -43.29
N SER A 428 -9.01 -9.50 -42.57
CA SER A 428 -8.98 -8.03 -42.60
C SER A 428 -8.04 -7.39 -41.59
N GLY A 429 -7.29 -8.18 -40.79
CA GLY A 429 -6.39 -7.69 -39.74
C GLY A 429 -7.11 -7.26 -38.45
N VAL A 430 -8.40 -7.57 -38.32
CA VAL A 430 -9.19 -7.27 -37.13
C VAL A 430 -9.22 -8.49 -36.21
N LEU A 431 -8.99 -8.30 -34.92
CA LEU A 431 -9.13 -9.36 -33.90
C LEU A 431 -10.62 -9.65 -33.68
N GLU A 432 -11.07 -10.84 -33.99
CA GLU A 432 -12.45 -11.29 -33.81
C GLU A 432 -12.49 -12.66 -33.11
N LEU A 433 -13.58 -12.91 -32.38
CA LEU A 433 -13.82 -14.24 -31.84
C LEU A 433 -14.11 -15.25 -32.98
N ALA A 434 -13.54 -16.44 -32.87
CA ALA A 434 -13.85 -17.51 -33.80
C ALA A 434 -15.36 -17.78 -33.82
N GLY A 435 -15.91 -18.19 -34.96
CA GLY A 435 -17.34 -18.50 -35.08
C GLY A 435 -17.81 -19.57 -34.11
N SER A 436 -16.94 -20.52 -33.76
CA SER A 436 -17.15 -21.54 -32.72
C SER A 436 -17.31 -20.98 -31.32
N ASP A 437 -16.77 -19.77 -31.06
CA ASP A 437 -16.73 -19.14 -29.76
C ASP A 437 -17.89 -18.15 -29.55
N ARG A 438 -18.91 -18.23 -30.40
CA ARG A 438 -20.11 -17.40 -30.30
C ARG A 438 -21.26 -18.17 -29.66
N ILE A 439 -22.04 -17.46 -28.85
CA ILE A 439 -23.28 -17.99 -28.27
C ILE A 439 -24.29 -18.23 -29.40
N VAL A 440 -24.91 -19.41 -29.42
CA VAL A 440 -25.94 -19.80 -30.39
C VAL A 440 -27.31 -19.91 -29.71
N GLY A 441 -28.36 -19.42 -30.38
CA GLY A 441 -29.75 -19.47 -29.86
C GLY A 441 -30.10 -18.34 -28.89
N ASP A 442 -31.08 -18.64 -28.04
CA ASP A 442 -31.59 -17.70 -27.05
C ASP A 442 -30.62 -17.57 -25.86
N VAL A 443 -30.73 -16.46 -25.11
CA VAL A 443 -29.85 -16.10 -24.02
C VAL A 443 -30.63 -15.79 -22.74
N VAL A 444 -30.03 -16.04 -21.60
CA VAL A 444 -30.44 -15.46 -20.33
C VAL A 444 -29.72 -14.13 -20.19
N ALA A 445 -30.46 -13.07 -19.86
CA ALA A 445 -29.89 -11.76 -19.56
C ALA A 445 -29.84 -11.53 -18.05
N ALA A 446 -28.86 -10.78 -17.59
CA ALA A 446 -28.86 -10.25 -16.23
C ALA A 446 -28.29 -8.84 -16.24
N PHE A 447 -28.65 -8.05 -15.23
CA PHE A 447 -28.12 -6.71 -15.08
C PHE A 447 -27.73 -6.41 -13.63
N ASP A 448 -26.77 -5.53 -13.48
CA ASP A 448 -26.43 -4.94 -12.20
C ASP A 448 -26.04 -3.47 -12.37
N VAL A 449 -25.96 -2.76 -11.25
CA VAL A 449 -25.75 -1.33 -11.20
C VAL A 449 -24.59 -1.06 -10.25
N SER A 450 -23.71 -0.13 -10.62
CA SER A 450 -22.61 0.33 -9.78
C SER A 450 -23.13 0.78 -8.41
N LYS A 451 -22.26 0.68 -7.40
CA LYS A 451 -22.59 1.00 -5.99
C LYS A 451 -23.19 2.40 -5.83
N ASP A 452 -22.75 3.35 -6.60
CA ASP A 452 -23.16 4.76 -6.61
C ASP A 452 -24.33 5.08 -7.56
N GLY A 453 -24.78 4.09 -8.34
CA GLY A 453 -25.85 4.26 -9.32
C GLY A 453 -25.41 4.96 -10.61
N SER A 454 -24.14 5.31 -10.75
CA SER A 454 -23.65 6.12 -11.88
C SER A 454 -23.64 5.35 -13.20
N ARG A 455 -23.47 4.04 -13.16
CA ARG A 455 -23.39 3.17 -14.35
C ARG A 455 -24.12 1.86 -14.14
N SER A 456 -24.62 1.30 -15.23
CA SER A 456 -25.25 -0.02 -15.21
C SER A 456 -24.75 -0.89 -16.36
N TYR A 457 -24.84 -2.19 -16.14
CA TYR A 457 -24.31 -3.21 -17.05
C TYR A 457 -25.37 -4.28 -17.29
N ILE A 458 -25.43 -4.74 -18.54
CA ILE A 458 -26.22 -5.93 -18.90
C ILE A 458 -25.23 -6.97 -19.42
N ALA A 459 -25.31 -8.16 -18.86
CA ALA A 459 -24.65 -9.35 -19.37
C ALA A 459 -25.71 -10.32 -19.89
N TRP A 460 -25.31 -11.19 -20.79
CA TRP A 460 -26.08 -12.36 -21.17
C TRP A 460 -25.22 -13.61 -21.22
N ALA A 461 -25.86 -14.74 -21.02
CA ALA A 461 -25.25 -16.04 -21.14
C ALA A 461 -26.08 -16.95 -22.05
N GLY A 462 -25.42 -17.92 -22.65
CA GLY A 462 -26.02 -18.94 -23.49
C GLY A 462 -24.98 -20.03 -23.79
N PHE A 463 -25.37 -20.98 -24.63
CA PHE A 463 -24.48 -22.07 -25.00
C PHE A 463 -23.76 -21.81 -26.31
N ARG A 464 -22.53 -22.23 -26.40
CA ARG A 464 -21.74 -22.28 -27.64
C ARG A 464 -22.12 -23.53 -28.45
N ALA A 465 -21.63 -23.59 -29.70
CA ALA A 465 -21.84 -24.77 -30.55
C ALA A 465 -21.22 -26.06 -30.00
N ASP A 466 -20.18 -25.94 -29.14
CA ASP A 466 -19.54 -27.06 -28.42
C ASP A 466 -20.27 -27.48 -27.13
N GLY A 467 -21.36 -26.80 -26.81
CA GLY A 467 -22.18 -27.07 -25.62
C GLY A 467 -21.66 -26.44 -24.32
N LEU A 468 -20.55 -25.68 -24.35
CA LEU A 468 -20.09 -24.96 -23.17
C LEU A 468 -20.91 -23.69 -22.94
N PRO A 469 -21.29 -23.39 -21.69
CA PRO A 469 -21.90 -22.11 -21.35
C PRO A 469 -20.85 -20.99 -21.49
N GLN A 470 -21.31 -19.86 -21.99
CA GLN A 470 -20.50 -18.65 -22.14
C GLN A 470 -21.33 -17.45 -21.71
N ALA A 471 -20.72 -16.55 -20.98
CA ALA A 471 -21.33 -15.27 -20.62
C ALA A 471 -20.44 -14.08 -21.01
N ARG A 472 -21.06 -12.94 -21.29
CA ARG A 472 -20.37 -11.69 -21.65
C ARG A 472 -21.20 -10.47 -21.25
N VAL A 473 -20.53 -9.35 -20.97
CA VAL A 473 -21.17 -8.05 -20.85
C VAL A 473 -21.51 -7.54 -22.26
N VAL A 474 -22.76 -7.19 -22.50
CA VAL A 474 -23.25 -6.80 -23.82
C VAL A 474 -23.65 -5.34 -23.92
N ALA A 475 -23.89 -4.68 -22.78
CA ALA A 475 -24.17 -3.27 -22.73
C ALA A 475 -23.67 -2.66 -21.40
N ALA A 476 -23.13 -1.46 -21.50
CA ALA A 476 -22.68 -0.68 -20.36
C ALA A 476 -22.93 0.81 -20.66
N GLN A 477 -23.76 1.50 -19.86
CA GLN A 477 -24.06 2.90 -20.06
C GLN A 477 -24.20 3.65 -18.71
N PRO A 478 -24.04 4.98 -18.70
CA PRO A 478 -24.32 5.81 -17.53
C PRO A 478 -25.81 5.74 -17.15
N GLY A 479 -26.07 5.80 -15.84
CA GLY A 479 -27.41 5.77 -15.27
C GLY A 479 -28.11 4.42 -15.44
N THR A 480 -29.42 4.39 -15.22
CA THR A 480 -30.22 3.16 -15.14
C THR A 480 -31.45 3.14 -16.05
N ASP A 481 -31.89 4.29 -16.54
CA ASP A 481 -33.17 4.45 -17.25
C ASP A 481 -33.22 3.65 -18.56
N TRP A 482 -32.08 3.42 -19.18
CA TRP A 482 -31.91 2.74 -20.45
C TRP A 482 -32.12 1.21 -20.38
N ILE A 483 -31.99 0.59 -19.19
CA ILE A 483 -32.02 -0.88 -19.02
C ILE A 483 -33.30 -1.48 -19.58
N GLY A 484 -34.45 -0.93 -19.20
CA GLY A 484 -35.75 -1.47 -19.60
C GLY A 484 -35.98 -1.37 -21.13
N ASP A 485 -35.59 -0.28 -21.73
CA ASP A 485 -35.73 -0.08 -23.19
C ASP A 485 -34.78 -1.01 -23.97
N TRP A 486 -33.54 -1.19 -23.47
CA TRP A 486 -32.58 -2.09 -24.09
C TRP A 486 -33.07 -3.54 -24.04
N LEU A 487 -33.57 -4.00 -22.88
CA LEU A 487 -34.11 -5.35 -22.72
C LEU A 487 -35.31 -5.58 -23.67
N MET A 488 -36.22 -4.64 -23.76
CA MET A 488 -37.37 -4.75 -24.66
C MET A 488 -36.94 -4.75 -26.13
N ALA A 489 -35.96 -3.96 -26.52
CA ALA A 489 -35.42 -3.95 -27.90
C ALA A 489 -34.78 -5.28 -28.30
N ASN A 490 -34.29 -6.06 -27.33
CA ASN A 490 -33.64 -7.36 -27.53
C ASN A 490 -34.50 -8.56 -27.10
N ALA A 491 -35.78 -8.33 -26.77
CA ALA A 491 -36.69 -9.33 -26.20
C ALA A 491 -36.85 -10.60 -27.05
N GLY A 492 -36.70 -10.49 -28.38
CA GLY A 492 -36.83 -11.64 -29.28
C GLY A 492 -35.72 -12.69 -29.15
N ARG A 493 -34.66 -12.40 -28.36
CA ARG A 493 -33.53 -13.29 -28.09
C ARG A 493 -33.35 -13.62 -26.63
N ILE A 494 -34.04 -12.89 -25.75
CA ILE A 494 -33.89 -13.04 -24.30
C ILE A 494 -34.98 -13.97 -23.75
N GLU A 495 -34.58 -15.12 -23.21
CA GLU A 495 -35.47 -16.09 -22.58
C GLU A 495 -35.96 -15.61 -21.20
N SER A 496 -35.06 -15.03 -20.43
CA SER A 496 -35.36 -14.48 -19.10
C SER A 496 -34.35 -13.42 -18.70
N VAL A 497 -34.73 -12.59 -17.70
CA VAL A 497 -33.84 -11.57 -17.13
C VAL A 497 -33.71 -11.75 -15.61
N SER A 498 -32.48 -11.63 -15.11
CA SER A 498 -32.12 -11.78 -13.71
C SER A 498 -31.47 -10.51 -13.17
N ALA A 499 -31.70 -10.24 -11.89
CA ALA A 499 -30.93 -9.30 -11.07
C ALA A 499 -31.14 -9.61 -9.59
N GLN A 500 -30.41 -8.97 -8.70
CA GLN A 500 -30.60 -9.17 -7.28
C GLN A 500 -31.98 -8.67 -6.81
N GLU A 501 -32.70 -9.54 -6.11
CA GLU A 501 -34.09 -9.25 -5.65
C GLU A 501 -34.14 -8.07 -4.68
N ARG A 502 -33.23 -8.04 -3.69
CA ARG A 502 -33.25 -7.06 -2.59
C ARG A 502 -31.84 -6.67 -2.17
N GLY A 503 -31.69 -5.44 -1.70
CA GLY A 503 -30.47 -4.97 -1.07
C GLY A 503 -29.33 -4.62 -2.04
N ALA A 504 -29.64 -4.41 -3.30
CA ALA A 504 -28.72 -3.91 -4.32
C ALA A 504 -29.34 -2.71 -5.07
N PRO A 505 -28.52 -1.86 -5.68
CA PRO A 505 -29.04 -0.77 -6.53
C PRO A 505 -29.94 -1.25 -7.67
N ALA A 506 -29.71 -2.44 -8.20
CA ALA A 506 -30.51 -3.07 -9.24
C ALA A 506 -31.93 -3.52 -8.79
N SER A 507 -32.16 -3.67 -7.49
CA SER A 507 -33.38 -4.27 -6.94
C SER A 507 -34.66 -3.49 -7.26
N ASP A 508 -34.59 -2.15 -7.14
CA ASP A 508 -35.74 -1.28 -7.43
C ASP A 508 -36.07 -1.25 -8.93
N ILE A 509 -35.05 -1.36 -9.77
CA ILE A 509 -35.19 -1.42 -11.23
C ILE A 509 -35.89 -2.73 -11.61
N LEU A 510 -35.45 -3.85 -11.06
CA LEU A 510 -36.07 -5.15 -11.30
C LEU A 510 -37.55 -5.15 -10.89
N ALA A 511 -37.87 -4.57 -9.73
CA ALA A 511 -39.25 -4.42 -9.26
C ALA A 511 -40.08 -3.48 -10.15
N GLY A 512 -39.43 -2.47 -10.76
CA GLY A 512 -40.03 -1.56 -11.74
C GLY A 512 -40.33 -2.24 -13.05
N LEU A 513 -39.43 -3.08 -13.57
CA LEU A 513 -39.63 -3.85 -14.80
C LEU A 513 -40.83 -4.80 -14.68
N ALA A 514 -41.01 -5.44 -13.54
CA ALA A 514 -42.15 -6.33 -13.28
C ALA A 514 -43.52 -5.62 -13.39
N LYS A 515 -43.54 -4.29 -13.21
CA LYS A 515 -44.75 -3.45 -13.29
C LYS A 515 -44.88 -2.71 -14.61
N ARG A 516 -43.86 -2.78 -15.46
CA ARG A 516 -43.82 -2.02 -16.70
C ARG A 516 -44.78 -2.60 -17.74
N SER A 517 -45.67 -1.77 -18.29
CA SER A 517 -46.60 -2.18 -19.33
C SER A 517 -45.84 -2.63 -20.57
N GLY A 518 -46.18 -3.79 -21.10
CA GLY A 518 -45.57 -4.36 -22.29
C GLY A 518 -44.22 -5.06 -22.09
N PHE A 519 -43.74 -5.17 -20.84
CA PHE A 519 -42.56 -5.98 -20.54
C PHE A 519 -42.99 -7.45 -20.42
N LEU A 520 -42.60 -8.27 -21.38
CA LEU A 520 -43.03 -9.68 -21.51
C LEU A 520 -41.89 -10.68 -21.18
N ILE A 521 -40.68 -10.22 -20.95
CA ILE A 521 -39.55 -11.09 -20.64
C ILE A 521 -39.75 -11.65 -19.23
N PRO A 522 -39.69 -12.99 -19.02
CA PRO A 522 -39.76 -13.61 -17.69
C PRO A 522 -38.66 -13.04 -16.77
N ILE A 523 -39.05 -12.68 -15.53
CA ILE A 523 -38.12 -12.16 -14.53
C ILE A 523 -37.79 -13.27 -13.54
N LEU A 524 -36.48 -13.55 -13.36
CA LEU A 524 -35.94 -14.52 -12.42
C LEU A 524 -35.11 -13.77 -11.36
N PRO A 525 -35.75 -13.33 -10.25
CA PRO A 525 -35.01 -12.59 -9.23
C PRO A 525 -34.08 -13.53 -8.46
N ILE A 526 -32.85 -13.03 -8.15
CA ILE A 526 -31.84 -13.77 -7.37
C ILE A 526 -31.79 -13.18 -5.96
N GLY A 527 -32.09 -14.00 -4.93
CA GLY A 527 -32.10 -13.53 -3.55
C GLY A 527 -31.86 -14.66 -2.53
N GLY A 528 -31.59 -14.28 -1.29
CA GLY A 528 -31.40 -15.25 -0.21
C GLY A 528 -30.25 -16.23 -0.48
N ALA A 529 -30.56 -17.53 -0.40
CA ALA A 529 -29.59 -18.61 -0.63
C ALA A 529 -29.10 -18.68 -2.11
N ASP A 530 -29.91 -18.19 -3.05
CA ASP A 530 -29.53 -18.25 -4.48
C ASP A 530 -28.34 -17.34 -4.80
N LEU A 531 -28.14 -16.25 -4.05
CA LEU A 531 -26.97 -15.39 -4.20
C LEU A 531 -25.66 -16.16 -3.98
N THR A 532 -25.60 -16.94 -2.90
CA THR A 532 -24.40 -17.74 -2.57
C THR A 532 -24.25 -18.94 -3.48
N ALA A 533 -25.37 -19.57 -3.87
CA ALA A 533 -25.37 -20.69 -4.80
C ALA A 533 -24.87 -20.27 -6.20
N THR A 534 -25.30 -19.10 -6.68
CA THR A 534 -24.86 -18.54 -7.97
C THR A 534 -23.36 -18.27 -7.96
N HIS A 535 -22.86 -17.57 -6.94
CA HIS A 535 -21.43 -17.26 -6.81
C HIS A 535 -20.59 -18.54 -6.76
N GLY A 536 -20.91 -19.48 -5.88
CA GLY A 536 -20.19 -20.74 -5.75
C GLY A 536 -20.25 -21.61 -7.00
N ARG A 537 -21.36 -21.56 -7.77
CA ARG A 537 -21.48 -22.23 -9.05
C ARG A 537 -20.55 -21.61 -10.10
N CYS A 538 -20.52 -20.29 -10.20
CA CYS A 538 -19.62 -19.59 -11.11
C CYS A 538 -18.14 -19.90 -10.80
N GLN A 539 -17.74 -19.85 -9.52
CA GLN A 539 -16.39 -20.25 -9.11
C GLN A 539 -16.07 -21.70 -9.56
N SER A 540 -17.01 -22.63 -9.37
CA SER A 540 -16.82 -24.03 -9.75
C SER A 540 -16.71 -24.19 -11.26
N LEU A 541 -17.53 -23.51 -12.06
CA LEU A 541 -17.50 -23.57 -13.52
C LEU A 541 -16.18 -23.03 -14.09
N ILE A 542 -15.66 -21.94 -13.53
CA ILE A 542 -14.38 -21.35 -13.94
C ILE A 542 -13.23 -22.24 -13.51
N ARG A 543 -13.17 -22.68 -12.24
CA ARG A 543 -12.14 -23.59 -11.74
C ARG A 543 -12.05 -24.87 -12.56
N ASP A 544 -13.20 -25.47 -12.90
CA ASP A 544 -13.28 -26.72 -13.66
C ASP A 544 -13.15 -26.50 -15.18
N ARG A 545 -12.97 -25.26 -15.64
CA ARG A 545 -12.89 -24.86 -17.06
C ARG A 545 -14.14 -25.25 -17.87
N LYS A 546 -15.29 -25.26 -17.23
CA LYS A 546 -16.59 -25.66 -17.81
C LYS A 546 -17.45 -24.47 -18.28
N ALA A 547 -16.95 -23.26 -18.17
CA ALA A 547 -17.56 -22.07 -18.76
C ALA A 547 -16.51 -21.29 -19.57
N ARG A 548 -17.00 -20.34 -20.38
CA ARG A 548 -16.15 -19.45 -21.16
C ARG A 548 -16.61 -18.00 -21.01
N HIS A 549 -15.69 -17.07 -21.19
CA HIS A 549 -15.98 -15.64 -21.29
C HIS A 549 -15.11 -14.98 -22.36
N ASP A 550 -15.54 -13.82 -22.83
CA ASP A 550 -14.78 -13.04 -23.79
C ASP A 550 -13.77 -12.14 -23.05
N PRO A 551 -12.64 -11.78 -23.69
CA PRO A 551 -11.73 -10.79 -23.18
C PRO A 551 -12.43 -9.42 -23.18
N GLN A 552 -12.81 -8.95 -22.00
CA GLN A 552 -13.51 -7.67 -21.82
C GLN A 552 -12.87 -6.90 -20.66
N PRO A 553 -12.13 -5.82 -20.91
CA PRO A 553 -11.37 -5.10 -19.88
C PRO A 553 -12.19 -4.79 -18.62
N VAL A 554 -13.44 -4.32 -18.80
CA VAL A 554 -14.33 -3.99 -17.66
C VAL A 554 -14.69 -5.22 -16.82
N LEU A 555 -14.89 -6.37 -17.46
CA LEU A 555 -15.22 -7.63 -16.79
C LEU A 555 -13.96 -8.26 -16.15
N ASP A 556 -12.86 -8.27 -16.91
CA ASP A 556 -11.59 -8.85 -16.45
C ASP A 556 -11.06 -8.07 -15.25
N HIS A 557 -11.19 -6.75 -15.28
CA HIS A 557 -10.84 -5.88 -14.17
C HIS A 557 -11.71 -6.16 -12.94
N ALA A 558 -13.03 -6.25 -13.10
CA ALA A 558 -13.93 -6.60 -12.01
C ALA A 558 -13.63 -7.99 -11.42
N ALA A 559 -13.33 -8.99 -12.27
CA ALA A 559 -12.99 -10.35 -11.83
C ALA A 559 -11.68 -10.41 -11.03
N ALA A 560 -10.68 -9.64 -11.46
CA ALA A 560 -9.39 -9.56 -10.78
C ALA A 560 -9.44 -8.84 -9.44
N MET A 561 -10.41 -7.93 -9.24
CA MET A 561 -10.46 -6.94 -8.18
C MET A 561 -11.58 -7.15 -7.17
N ALA A 562 -12.58 -7.96 -7.50
CA ALA A 562 -13.68 -8.20 -6.61
C ALA A 562 -13.22 -8.84 -5.30
N VAL A 563 -13.79 -8.36 -4.20
CA VAL A 563 -13.62 -8.92 -2.85
C VAL A 563 -14.92 -9.60 -2.45
N THR A 564 -14.81 -10.73 -1.79
CA THR A 564 -15.97 -11.45 -1.24
C THR A 564 -16.24 -11.06 0.21
N LYS A 565 -17.45 -11.35 0.65
CA LYS A 565 -17.88 -11.30 2.06
C LYS A 565 -18.67 -12.54 2.43
N PRO A 566 -18.59 -12.99 3.68
CA PRO A 566 -19.43 -14.08 4.17
C PRO A 566 -20.93 -13.76 4.07
N LEU A 567 -21.69 -14.74 3.64
CA LEU A 567 -23.15 -14.77 3.70
C LEU A 567 -23.61 -16.17 4.09
N GLY A 568 -23.91 -16.38 5.38
CA GLY A 568 -24.07 -17.72 5.95
C GLY A 568 -22.74 -18.48 5.95
N ASP A 569 -22.77 -19.74 5.48
CA ASP A 569 -21.57 -20.61 5.38
C ASP A 569 -20.80 -20.43 4.06
N ASN A 570 -21.24 -19.54 3.18
CA ASN A 570 -20.68 -19.29 1.87
C ASN A 570 -20.30 -17.80 1.71
N GLU A 571 -19.84 -17.43 0.54
CA GLU A 571 -19.41 -16.09 0.20
C GLU A 571 -20.20 -15.51 -0.98
N VAL A 572 -20.22 -14.19 -1.08
CA VAL A 572 -20.74 -13.41 -2.22
C VAL A 572 -19.84 -12.21 -2.48
N ILE A 573 -19.89 -11.65 -3.68
CA ILE A 573 -19.16 -10.43 -4.02
C ILE A 573 -19.59 -9.27 -3.11
N ASP A 574 -18.62 -8.60 -2.49
CA ASP A 574 -18.86 -7.41 -1.67
C ASP A 574 -18.69 -6.13 -2.49
N ARG A 575 -19.78 -5.59 -3.02
CA ARG A 575 -19.78 -4.32 -3.77
C ARG A 575 -19.25 -3.13 -2.98
N ARG A 576 -19.29 -3.18 -1.63
CA ARG A 576 -18.86 -2.06 -0.78
C ARG A 576 -17.36 -2.05 -0.54
N ARG A 577 -16.76 -3.23 -0.40
CA ARG A 577 -15.33 -3.38 -0.13
C ARG A 577 -14.50 -3.58 -1.37
N SER A 578 -15.11 -3.98 -2.49
CA SER A 578 -14.42 -4.06 -3.76
C SER A 578 -13.94 -2.67 -4.17
N PRO A 579 -12.66 -2.53 -4.53
CA PRO A 579 -12.05 -1.24 -4.84
C PRO A 579 -12.46 -0.69 -6.20
N VAL A 580 -13.08 -1.53 -7.04
CA VAL A 580 -13.56 -1.19 -8.38
C VAL A 580 -15.05 -1.44 -8.49
N ASP A 581 -15.64 -0.98 -9.60
CA ASP A 581 -17.02 -1.33 -9.93
C ASP A 581 -17.12 -2.80 -10.32
N VAL A 582 -17.75 -3.59 -9.47
CA VAL A 582 -17.95 -5.03 -9.67
C VAL A 582 -19.31 -5.36 -10.28
N ALA A 583 -20.12 -4.37 -10.63
CA ALA A 583 -21.42 -4.59 -11.24
C ALA A 583 -21.35 -5.39 -12.57
N PRO A 584 -20.32 -5.20 -13.44
CA PRO A 584 -20.20 -6.03 -14.65
C PRO A 584 -19.97 -7.51 -14.31
N LEU A 585 -19.21 -7.83 -13.25
CA LEU A 585 -18.99 -9.21 -12.82
C LEU A 585 -20.25 -9.82 -12.19
N VAL A 586 -20.96 -9.05 -11.36
CA VAL A 586 -22.22 -9.52 -10.77
C VAL A 586 -23.28 -9.77 -11.82
N ALA A 587 -23.42 -8.88 -12.81
CA ALA A 587 -24.30 -9.10 -13.96
C ALA A 587 -23.90 -10.36 -14.75
N TRP A 588 -22.61 -10.60 -14.93
CA TRP A 588 -22.07 -11.77 -15.59
C TRP A 588 -22.36 -13.06 -14.84
N GLU A 589 -22.16 -13.09 -13.50
CA GLU A 589 -22.48 -14.24 -12.65
C GLU A 589 -23.98 -14.57 -12.67
N PHE A 590 -24.83 -13.55 -12.67
CA PHE A 590 -26.27 -13.74 -12.65
C PHE A 590 -26.85 -14.20 -14.00
N ALA A 591 -26.13 -13.97 -15.08
CA ALA A 591 -26.49 -14.48 -16.39
C ALA A 591 -26.05 -15.94 -16.58
N LEU A 592 -24.84 -16.31 -16.12
CA LEU A 592 -24.23 -17.63 -16.24
C LEU A 592 -24.89 -18.69 -15.36
#